data_59f37b2f6012da656c69cd4c49234932
#
_entry.id   59f37b2f6012da656c69cd4c49234932
#
_cell.length_a   1.000
_cell.length_b   1.000
_cell.length_c   1.000
_cell.angle_alpha   90.00
_cell.angle_beta   90.00
_cell.angle_gamma   90.00
#
_symmetry.space_group_name_H-M   'P 1'
#
loop_
_entity.id
_entity.type
_entity.pdbx_description
1 polymer ?
#
loop_
_entity_poly.entity_id
_entity_poly.type
_entity_poly.pdbx_seq_one_letter_code
_entity_poly.pdbx_strand_id
1 'polypeptide(L)'
;MNYILSIILLFVPLMGHAQTAVSGAKADEMMQKVGEVAQKTKSLQCSFTQTKTLKMLSQKMVSKGRMCYSQPSKLRWQYTSPYQYTFILNGTKVLMKSAQRKDVVDAAKNKVFREITGIMLSSVTGECLTDKQRFKTQMFVDGDKWVAQLTPLKKEMKQMFSLLVITFDSKQLIATTVEMREKGGDNTRIELHQVKKNAAVSDEEFKI
;
A
#
# COMPACT_ATOMS: atom_id res chain seq x y z
N MET A 1 34.27 -7.26 56.99
CA MET A 1 32.88 -7.69 56.79
C MET A 1 32.48 -7.17 55.42
N ASN A 2 32.76 -7.99 54.38
CA ASN A 2 32.64 -7.58 52.96
C ASN A 2 31.30 -8.06 52.45
N TYR A 3 30.44 -7.10 52.10
CA TYR A 3 29.18 -7.39 51.40
C TYR A 3 29.44 -7.40 49.89
N ILE A 4 29.47 -8.59 49.29
CA ILE A 4 29.51 -8.78 47.85
C ILE A 4 28.04 -8.62 47.34
N LEU A 5 27.78 -7.49 46.71
CA LEU A 5 26.49 -7.23 46.07
C LEU A 5 26.48 -7.92 44.70
N SER A 6 25.83 -9.09 44.60
CA SER A 6 25.64 -9.79 43.35
C SER A 6 24.55 -9.08 42.49
N ILE A 7 24.99 -8.36 41.48
CA ILE A 7 24.08 -7.80 40.46
C ILE A 7 23.69 -8.95 39.53
N ILE A 8 22.47 -9.45 39.69
CA ILE A 8 21.85 -10.37 38.72
C ILE A 8 21.40 -9.53 37.52
N LEU A 9 22.18 -9.59 36.44
CA LEU A 9 21.84 -8.97 35.17
C LEU A 9 20.72 -9.82 34.51
N LEU A 10 19.46 -9.35 34.63
CA LEU A 10 18.31 -9.95 33.96
C LEU A 10 18.47 -9.70 32.45
N PHE A 11 18.94 -10.71 31.75
CA PHE A 11 18.99 -10.73 30.28
C PHE A 11 17.58 -10.96 29.78
N VAL A 12 16.84 -9.87 29.48
CA VAL A 12 15.55 -9.96 28.78
C VAL A 12 15.87 -10.14 27.29
N PRO A 13 15.60 -11.30 26.70
CA PRO A 13 15.76 -11.45 25.25
C PRO A 13 14.78 -10.50 24.55
N LEU A 14 15.27 -9.51 23.84
CA LEU A 14 14.47 -8.78 22.85
C LEU A 14 14.05 -9.80 21.77
N MET A 15 12.85 -10.35 21.89
CA MET A 15 12.24 -11.14 20.84
C MET A 15 11.88 -10.19 19.68
N GLY A 16 12.85 -9.89 18.84
CA GLY A 16 12.61 -9.31 17.53
C GLY A 16 11.79 -10.32 16.74
N HIS A 17 10.57 -9.98 16.34
CA HIS A 17 9.78 -10.80 15.45
C HIS A 17 10.48 -10.80 14.09
N ALA A 18 11.17 -11.89 13.77
CA ALA A 18 11.79 -12.08 12.46
C ALA A 18 10.71 -12.48 11.47
N GLN A 19 10.63 -11.76 10.34
CA GLN A 19 9.75 -12.14 9.24
C GLN A 19 10.15 -13.53 8.73
N THR A 20 9.20 -14.46 8.73
CA THR A 20 9.43 -15.82 8.23
C THR A 20 8.97 -15.92 6.78
N ALA A 21 9.88 -16.26 5.88
CA ALA A 21 9.56 -16.47 4.47
C ALA A 21 8.64 -17.68 4.29
N VAL A 22 7.64 -17.53 3.43
CA VAL A 22 6.69 -18.58 3.08
C VAL A 22 6.82 -18.85 1.58
N SER A 23 6.90 -20.13 1.21
CA SER A 23 7.08 -20.55 -0.18
C SER A 23 6.16 -21.69 -0.56
N GLY A 24 6.11 -22.03 -1.85
CA GLY A 24 5.32 -23.15 -2.38
C GLY A 24 3.82 -22.98 -2.17
N ALA A 25 3.11 -24.08 -2.01
CA ALA A 25 1.64 -24.13 -1.91
C ALA A 25 1.07 -23.20 -0.84
N LYS A 26 1.77 -23.00 0.29
CA LYS A 26 1.30 -22.12 1.36
C LYS A 26 1.34 -20.65 0.93
N ALA A 27 2.34 -20.21 0.19
CA ALA A 27 2.39 -18.85 -0.34
C ALA A 27 1.28 -18.63 -1.37
N ASP A 28 1.05 -19.60 -2.26
CA ASP A 28 -0.03 -19.54 -3.25
C ASP A 28 -1.40 -19.47 -2.56
N GLU A 29 -1.64 -20.28 -1.51
CA GLU A 29 -2.86 -20.23 -0.69
C GLU A 29 -3.07 -18.85 -0.05
N MET A 30 -2.02 -18.25 0.50
CA MET A 30 -2.10 -16.92 1.10
C MET A 30 -2.50 -15.87 0.06
N MET A 31 -1.85 -15.87 -1.10
CA MET A 31 -2.17 -14.93 -2.20
C MET A 31 -3.59 -15.13 -2.71
N GLN A 32 -4.04 -16.38 -2.85
CA GLN A 32 -5.40 -16.70 -3.27
C GLN A 32 -6.42 -16.15 -2.26
N LYS A 33 -6.24 -16.41 -0.97
CA LYS A 33 -7.16 -15.93 0.09
C LYS A 33 -7.30 -14.40 0.08
N VAL A 34 -6.18 -13.65 -0.09
CA VAL A 34 -6.24 -12.20 -0.23
C VAL A 34 -7.03 -11.81 -1.48
N GLY A 35 -6.78 -12.46 -2.62
CA GLY A 35 -7.49 -12.23 -3.86
C GLY A 35 -9.00 -12.48 -3.77
N GLU A 36 -9.43 -13.55 -3.08
CA GLU A 36 -10.84 -13.86 -2.87
C GLU A 36 -11.55 -12.79 -2.02
N VAL A 37 -10.89 -12.30 -0.96
CA VAL A 37 -11.43 -11.20 -0.15
C VAL A 37 -11.52 -9.92 -0.98
N ALA A 38 -10.51 -9.63 -1.78
CA ALA A 38 -10.49 -8.48 -2.67
C ALA A 38 -11.64 -8.50 -3.68
N GLN A 39 -11.89 -9.64 -4.34
CA GLN A 39 -12.99 -9.79 -5.29
C GLN A 39 -14.36 -9.58 -4.65
N LYS A 40 -14.55 -9.97 -3.39
CA LYS A 40 -15.77 -9.77 -2.62
C LYS A 40 -15.91 -8.35 -2.06
N THR A 41 -14.84 -7.55 -2.10
CA THR A 41 -14.82 -6.19 -1.57
C THR A 41 -15.30 -5.20 -2.61
N LYS A 42 -16.57 -4.81 -2.51
CA LYS A 42 -17.22 -3.86 -3.46
C LYS A 42 -16.77 -2.42 -3.24
N SER A 43 -16.45 -2.06 -2.00
CA SER A 43 -15.97 -0.72 -1.65
C SER A 43 -15.01 -0.76 -0.47
N LEU A 44 -14.12 0.26 -0.39
CA LEU A 44 -13.26 0.52 0.75
C LEU A 44 -13.27 2.01 1.07
N GLN A 45 -13.30 2.33 2.34
CA GLN A 45 -13.09 3.69 2.83
C GLN A 45 -12.07 3.65 3.96
N CYS A 46 -11.11 4.57 3.96
CA CYS A 46 -10.16 4.70 5.06
C CYS A 46 -9.59 6.11 5.13
N SER A 47 -8.98 6.45 6.25
CA SER A 47 -7.98 7.51 6.32
C SER A 47 -6.58 6.91 6.11
N PHE A 48 -5.62 7.74 5.73
CA PHE A 48 -4.24 7.30 5.58
C PHE A 48 -3.27 8.34 6.13
N THR A 49 -2.10 7.84 6.52
CA THR A 49 -0.90 8.62 6.78
C THR A 49 0.17 8.16 5.80
N GLN A 50 0.69 9.09 5.01
CA GLN A 50 1.79 8.82 4.10
C GLN A 50 3.05 9.50 4.61
N THR A 51 4.13 8.74 4.76
CA THR A 51 5.47 9.23 5.08
C THR A 51 6.38 9.00 3.89
N LYS A 52 6.85 10.07 3.27
CA LYS A 52 7.91 10.00 2.25
C LYS A 52 9.24 10.36 2.88
N THR A 53 10.20 9.44 2.77
CA THR A 53 11.59 9.65 3.21
C THR A 53 12.44 9.90 1.99
N LEU A 54 13.05 11.08 1.95
CA LEU A 54 13.98 11.48 0.88
C LEU A 54 15.39 11.11 1.32
N LYS A 55 16.01 10.14 0.64
CA LYS A 55 17.32 9.59 1.01
C LYS A 55 18.41 10.66 1.06
N MET A 56 18.47 11.51 0.02
CA MET A 56 19.53 12.54 -0.08
C MET A 56 19.44 13.63 0.98
N LEU A 57 18.23 13.93 1.48
CA LEU A 57 18.00 15.01 2.42
C LEU A 57 17.83 14.53 3.86
N SER A 58 17.80 13.22 4.09
CA SER A 58 17.43 12.59 5.38
C SER A 58 16.13 13.16 5.96
N GLN A 59 15.27 13.71 5.08
CA GLN A 59 14.05 14.40 5.45
C GLN A 59 12.84 13.48 5.31
N LYS A 60 11.93 13.57 6.28
CA LYS A 60 10.64 12.89 6.24
C LYS A 60 9.53 13.92 5.98
N MET A 61 8.71 13.65 4.97
CA MET A 61 7.51 14.43 4.66
C MET A 61 6.29 13.60 5.04
N VAL A 62 5.47 14.11 5.93
CA VAL A 62 4.25 13.43 6.37
C VAL A 62 3.04 14.12 5.76
N SER A 63 2.18 13.34 5.14
CA SER A 63 0.91 13.79 4.58
C SER A 63 -0.22 12.90 5.10
N LYS A 64 -1.40 13.47 5.29
CA LYS A 64 -2.60 12.74 5.73
C LYS A 64 -3.73 12.94 4.74
N GLY A 65 -4.62 11.98 4.69
CA GLY A 65 -5.75 12.07 3.78
C GLY A 65 -6.79 10.98 3.99
N ARG A 66 -7.68 10.89 3.01
CA ARG A 66 -8.69 9.84 2.95
C ARG A 66 -8.71 9.16 1.59
N MET A 67 -9.13 7.93 1.57
CA MET A 67 -9.30 7.12 0.38
C MET A 67 -10.69 6.52 0.35
N CYS A 68 -11.34 6.58 -0.82
CA CYS A 68 -12.55 5.84 -1.15
C CYS A 68 -12.31 5.05 -2.42
N TYR A 69 -12.66 3.77 -2.39
CA TYR A 69 -12.64 2.87 -3.56
C TYR A 69 -14.03 2.30 -3.76
N SER A 70 -14.43 2.13 -5.02
CA SER A 70 -15.63 1.38 -5.43
C SER A 70 -15.34 0.61 -6.70
N GLN A 71 -15.72 -0.68 -6.69
CA GLN A 71 -15.59 -1.54 -7.86
C GLN A 71 -16.36 -0.97 -9.06
N PRO A 72 -15.89 -1.26 -10.30
CA PRO A 72 -14.63 -1.97 -10.62
C PRO A 72 -13.42 -1.05 -10.68
N SER A 73 -13.60 0.27 -10.88
CA SER A 73 -12.50 1.18 -11.26
C SER A 73 -12.72 2.61 -10.80
N LYS A 74 -13.32 2.79 -9.63
CA LYS A 74 -13.49 4.12 -9.02
C LYS A 74 -12.59 4.23 -7.81
N LEU A 75 -11.75 5.28 -7.77
CA LEU A 75 -10.86 5.56 -6.66
C LEU A 75 -10.79 7.07 -6.44
N ARG A 76 -10.98 7.52 -5.20
CA ARG A 76 -10.64 8.85 -4.73
C ARG A 76 -9.51 8.75 -3.74
N TRP A 77 -8.44 9.47 -4.00
CA TRP A 77 -7.30 9.64 -3.09
C TRP A 77 -7.14 11.12 -2.80
N GLN A 78 -7.41 11.53 -1.58
CA GLN A 78 -7.44 12.93 -1.22
C GLN A 78 -6.51 13.23 -0.06
N TYR A 79 -5.52 14.08 -0.28
CA TYR A 79 -4.69 14.66 0.76
C TYR A 79 -5.43 15.82 1.40
N THR A 80 -5.38 15.87 2.74
CA THR A 80 -6.02 16.92 3.56
C THR A 80 -5.01 17.74 4.36
N SER A 81 -3.80 17.23 4.54
CA SER A 81 -2.70 17.89 5.26
C SER A 81 -1.35 17.36 4.76
N PRO A 82 -0.29 18.21 4.63
CA PRO A 82 -0.27 19.67 4.87
C PRO A 82 -0.85 20.48 3.70
N TYR A 83 -1.13 19.85 2.57
CA TYR A 83 -1.70 20.49 1.38
C TYR A 83 -2.96 19.74 0.94
N GLN A 84 -3.82 20.45 0.20
CA GLN A 84 -5.01 19.85 -0.38
C GLN A 84 -4.71 19.42 -1.82
N TYR A 85 -4.82 18.13 -2.07
CA TYR A 85 -4.71 17.55 -3.40
C TYR A 85 -5.67 16.38 -3.53
N THR A 86 -6.38 16.31 -4.64
CA THR A 86 -7.34 15.24 -4.91
C THR A 86 -7.01 14.58 -6.24
N PHE A 87 -6.87 13.27 -6.19
CA PHE A 87 -6.82 12.39 -7.34
C PHE A 87 -8.11 11.57 -7.38
N ILE A 88 -8.82 11.58 -8.52
CA ILE A 88 -9.99 10.74 -8.74
C ILE A 88 -9.78 9.95 -10.02
N LEU A 89 -9.93 8.63 -9.91
CA LEU A 89 -10.11 7.74 -11.04
C LEU A 89 -11.59 7.37 -11.13
N ASN A 90 -12.18 7.50 -12.31
CA ASN A 90 -13.51 7.02 -12.62
C ASN A 90 -13.51 6.38 -14.02
N GLY A 91 -13.49 5.05 -14.06
CA GLY A 91 -13.25 4.30 -15.28
C GLY A 91 -11.85 4.56 -15.85
N THR A 92 -11.77 5.18 -17.01
CA THR A 92 -10.50 5.57 -17.64
C THR A 92 -10.11 7.02 -17.39
N LYS A 93 -11.01 7.83 -16.85
CA LYS A 93 -10.75 9.25 -16.61
C LYS A 93 -10.10 9.48 -15.25
N VAL A 94 -9.10 10.34 -15.23
CA VAL A 94 -8.37 10.75 -14.04
C VAL A 94 -8.51 12.25 -13.87
N LEU A 95 -9.02 12.68 -12.72
CA LEU A 95 -8.98 14.05 -12.26
C LEU A 95 -7.81 14.22 -11.29
N MET A 96 -7.03 15.26 -11.50
CA MET A 96 -6.01 15.76 -10.57
C MET A 96 -6.36 17.19 -10.20
N LYS A 97 -6.60 17.47 -8.92
CA LYS A 97 -7.01 18.78 -8.44
C LYS A 97 -6.16 19.23 -7.26
N SER A 98 -5.57 20.39 -7.38
CA SER A 98 -4.94 21.16 -6.30
C SER A 98 -5.69 22.48 -6.08
N ALA A 99 -5.19 23.34 -5.18
CA ALA A 99 -5.75 24.69 -4.99
C ALA A 99 -5.62 25.58 -6.25
N GLN A 100 -4.56 25.34 -7.06
CA GLN A 100 -4.21 26.19 -8.21
C GLN A 100 -4.58 25.57 -9.57
N ARG A 101 -4.81 24.24 -9.63
CA ARG A 101 -4.92 23.55 -10.91
C ARG A 101 -5.92 22.40 -10.84
N LYS A 102 -6.67 22.26 -11.93
CA LYS A 102 -7.55 21.12 -12.18
C LYS A 102 -7.23 20.56 -13.57
N ASP A 103 -6.82 19.30 -13.63
CA ASP A 103 -6.52 18.58 -14.87
C ASP A 103 -7.38 17.34 -14.96
N VAL A 104 -7.84 17.04 -16.17
CA VAL A 104 -8.53 15.78 -16.47
C VAL A 104 -7.81 15.11 -17.62
N VAL A 105 -7.38 13.86 -17.41
CA VAL A 105 -6.70 13.06 -18.42
C VAL A 105 -7.41 11.73 -18.63
N ASP A 106 -7.28 11.17 -19.83
CA ASP A 106 -7.72 9.80 -20.12
C ASP A 106 -6.54 8.85 -19.93
N ALA A 107 -6.60 8.04 -18.87
CA ALA A 107 -5.55 7.07 -18.55
C ALA A 107 -5.40 6.00 -19.65
N ALA A 108 -6.46 5.68 -20.41
CA ALA A 108 -6.38 4.72 -21.51
C ALA A 108 -5.44 5.20 -22.63
N LYS A 109 -5.36 6.51 -22.84
CA LYS A 109 -4.52 7.15 -23.88
C LYS A 109 -3.09 7.44 -23.40
N ASN A 110 -2.82 7.31 -22.10
CA ASN A 110 -1.50 7.61 -21.53
C ASN A 110 -0.97 6.38 -20.77
N LYS A 111 0.10 5.76 -21.30
CA LYS A 111 0.70 4.55 -20.74
C LYS A 111 1.13 4.70 -19.28
N VAL A 112 1.73 5.84 -18.93
CA VAL A 112 2.21 6.11 -17.56
C VAL A 112 1.03 6.18 -16.58
N PHE A 113 -0.03 6.92 -16.92
CA PHE A 113 -1.22 7.00 -16.08
C PHE A 113 -1.92 5.65 -15.95
N ARG A 114 -1.99 4.86 -17.01
CA ARG A 114 -2.57 3.52 -16.98
C ARG A 114 -1.80 2.60 -16.02
N GLU A 115 -0.47 2.61 -16.05
CA GLU A 115 0.33 1.81 -15.12
C GLU A 115 0.16 2.29 -13.67
N ILE A 116 0.20 3.59 -13.41
CA ILE A 116 0.02 4.16 -12.05
C ILE A 116 -1.36 3.81 -11.49
N THR A 117 -2.42 4.04 -12.24
CA THR A 117 -3.80 3.72 -11.79
C THR A 117 -3.99 2.23 -11.58
N GLY A 118 -3.41 1.40 -12.46
CA GLY A 118 -3.43 -0.05 -12.33
C GLY A 118 -2.73 -0.52 -11.04
N ILE A 119 -1.58 0.05 -10.70
CA ILE A 119 -0.88 -0.25 -9.44
C ILE A 119 -1.72 0.18 -8.24
N MET A 120 -2.26 1.40 -8.25
CA MET A 120 -3.09 1.91 -7.15
C MET A 120 -4.29 1.00 -6.89
N LEU A 121 -5.05 0.66 -7.93
CA LEU A 121 -6.21 -0.23 -7.82
C LEU A 121 -5.80 -1.63 -7.36
N SER A 122 -4.83 -2.25 -8.03
CA SER A 122 -4.41 -3.62 -7.71
C SER A 122 -3.76 -3.75 -6.33
N SER A 123 -3.15 -2.68 -5.80
CA SER A 123 -2.62 -2.67 -4.43
C SER A 123 -3.74 -2.59 -3.39
N VAL A 124 -4.80 -1.83 -3.67
CA VAL A 124 -5.99 -1.73 -2.80
C VAL A 124 -6.78 -3.04 -2.80
N THR A 125 -6.88 -3.69 -3.97
CA THR A 125 -7.63 -4.94 -4.14
C THR A 125 -6.80 -6.20 -3.87
N GLY A 126 -5.48 -6.10 -3.75
CA GLY A 126 -4.60 -7.25 -3.61
C GLY A 126 -4.37 -8.06 -4.90
N GLU A 127 -4.98 -7.68 -6.03
CA GLU A 127 -4.79 -8.36 -7.32
C GLU A 127 -3.33 -8.39 -7.78
N CYS A 128 -2.52 -7.41 -7.37
CA CYS A 128 -1.10 -7.36 -7.68
C CYS A 128 -0.32 -8.58 -7.17
N LEU A 129 -0.82 -9.31 -6.16
CA LEU A 129 -0.13 -10.47 -5.58
C LEU A 129 -0.01 -11.63 -6.56
N THR A 130 -1.02 -11.81 -7.42
CA THR A 130 -1.10 -12.93 -8.38
C THR A 130 -0.70 -12.54 -9.80
N ASP A 131 -0.40 -11.27 -10.05
CA ASP A 131 0.01 -10.79 -11.36
C ASP A 131 1.48 -11.11 -11.66
N LYS A 132 1.73 -12.35 -12.06
CA LYS A 132 3.06 -12.89 -12.41
C LYS A 132 3.71 -12.20 -13.62
N GLN A 133 2.94 -11.42 -14.41
CA GLN A 133 3.50 -10.66 -15.54
C GLN A 133 4.10 -9.32 -15.09
N ARG A 134 3.54 -8.73 -14.03
CA ARG A 134 4.00 -7.44 -13.51
C ARG A 134 4.96 -7.57 -12.35
N PHE A 135 4.80 -8.61 -11.51
CA PHE A 135 5.59 -8.77 -10.29
C PHE A 135 6.09 -10.19 -10.06
N LYS A 136 7.28 -10.28 -9.45
CA LYS A 136 7.71 -11.46 -8.71
C LYS A 136 7.32 -11.25 -7.26
N THR A 137 6.40 -12.07 -6.74
CA THR A 137 5.86 -11.95 -5.38
C THR A 137 6.54 -12.95 -4.46
N GLN A 138 6.92 -12.49 -3.25
CA GLN A 138 7.38 -13.33 -2.14
C GLN A 138 6.51 -13.03 -0.93
N MET A 139 6.06 -14.08 -0.23
CA MET A 139 5.21 -13.98 0.95
C MET A 139 6.01 -14.24 2.22
N PHE A 140 5.65 -13.51 3.28
CA PHE A 140 6.22 -13.65 4.61
C PHE A 140 5.10 -13.59 5.65
N VAL A 141 5.37 -14.18 6.82
CA VAL A 141 4.55 -14.03 8.02
C VAL A 141 5.37 -13.24 9.04
N ASP A 142 4.74 -12.26 9.65
CA ASP A 142 5.30 -11.39 10.69
C ASP A 142 4.26 -11.24 11.81
N GLY A 143 4.32 -12.13 12.79
CA GLY A 143 3.31 -12.23 13.83
C GLY A 143 1.90 -12.49 13.27
N ASP A 144 0.98 -11.58 13.50
CA ASP A 144 -0.40 -11.59 13.01
C ASP A 144 -0.58 -10.91 11.64
N LYS A 145 0.51 -10.68 10.92
CA LYS A 145 0.50 -10.01 9.62
C LYS A 145 1.02 -10.91 8.52
N TRP A 146 0.49 -10.74 7.33
CA TRP A 146 1.04 -11.27 6.11
C TRP A 146 1.72 -10.17 5.33
N VAL A 147 2.94 -10.41 4.89
CA VAL A 147 3.72 -9.41 4.16
C VAL A 147 4.04 -9.95 2.78
N ALA A 148 3.64 -9.20 1.77
CA ALA A 148 3.97 -9.48 0.38
C ALA A 148 5.05 -8.51 -0.09
N GLN A 149 6.16 -9.04 -0.61
CA GLN A 149 7.20 -8.30 -1.28
C GLN A 149 7.07 -8.53 -2.79
N LEU A 150 6.86 -7.45 -3.55
CA LEU A 150 6.62 -7.47 -4.98
C LEU A 150 7.76 -6.77 -5.70
N THR A 151 8.58 -7.56 -6.40
CA THR A 151 9.65 -7.03 -7.26
C THR A 151 9.08 -6.78 -8.65
N PRO A 152 9.14 -5.55 -9.17
CA PRO A 152 8.64 -5.24 -10.51
C PRO A 152 9.37 -6.02 -11.61
N LEU A 153 8.63 -6.50 -12.61
CA LEU A 153 9.18 -7.21 -13.77
C LEU A 153 9.22 -6.33 -15.02
N LYS A 154 8.21 -5.46 -15.20
CA LYS A 154 8.13 -4.56 -16.35
C LYS A 154 9.16 -3.43 -16.27
N LYS A 155 9.77 -3.08 -17.40
CA LYS A 155 10.83 -2.06 -17.50
C LYS A 155 10.40 -0.71 -16.94
N GLU A 156 9.20 -0.25 -17.26
CA GLU A 156 8.67 1.02 -16.82
C GLU A 156 8.54 1.09 -15.29
N MET A 157 8.08 0.00 -14.68
CA MET A 157 7.97 -0.08 -13.22
C MET A 157 9.33 -0.18 -12.54
N LYS A 158 10.28 -0.94 -13.12
CA LYS A 158 11.67 -1.03 -12.63
C LYS A 158 12.41 0.31 -12.64
N GLN A 159 12.01 1.23 -13.51
CA GLN A 159 12.56 2.59 -13.54
C GLN A 159 12.09 3.44 -12.36
N MET A 160 10.88 3.17 -11.85
CA MET A 160 10.26 3.91 -10.76
C MET A 160 10.56 3.27 -9.40
N PHE A 161 10.33 1.96 -9.27
CA PHE A 161 10.38 1.24 -8.00
C PHE A 161 11.35 0.06 -8.05
N SER A 162 12.07 -0.16 -6.96
CA SER A 162 12.88 -1.37 -6.75
C SER A 162 12.06 -2.47 -6.05
N LEU A 163 11.13 -2.08 -5.17
CA LEU A 163 10.31 -3.00 -4.38
C LEU A 163 9.02 -2.32 -3.94
N LEU A 164 7.92 -3.06 -3.98
CA LEU A 164 6.69 -2.74 -3.25
C LEU A 164 6.52 -3.76 -2.13
N VAL A 165 6.15 -3.29 -0.93
CA VAL A 165 5.84 -4.16 0.21
C VAL A 165 4.42 -3.85 0.65
N ILE A 166 3.56 -4.86 0.70
CA ILE A 166 2.18 -4.71 1.18
C ILE A 166 2.01 -5.59 2.41
N THR A 167 1.58 -4.98 3.50
CA THR A 167 1.27 -5.68 4.73
C THR A 167 -0.23 -5.81 4.87
N PHE A 168 -0.69 -7.02 5.16
CA PHE A 168 -2.09 -7.37 5.37
C PHE A 168 -2.32 -7.78 6.82
N ASP A 169 -3.46 -7.42 7.38
CA ASP A 169 -4.00 -8.06 8.57
C ASP A 169 -4.33 -9.53 8.22
N SER A 170 -3.79 -10.49 8.97
CA SER A 170 -3.95 -11.92 8.63
C SER A 170 -5.35 -12.47 8.86
N LYS A 171 -6.19 -11.79 9.65
CA LYS A 171 -7.57 -12.18 9.93
C LYS A 171 -8.55 -11.56 8.93
N GLN A 172 -8.39 -10.27 8.65
CA GLN A 172 -9.29 -9.55 7.76
C GLN A 172 -8.85 -9.61 6.29
N LEU A 173 -7.58 -9.95 6.03
CA LEU A 173 -6.94 -10.01 4.71
C LEU A 173 -7.06 -8.70 3.92
N ILE A 174 -6.97 -7.58 4.66
CA ILE A 174 -6.98 -6.23 4.10
C ILE A 174 -5.59 -5.64 4.26
N ALA A 175 -5.16 -4.88 3.26
CA ALA A 175 -3.93 -4.11 3.35
C ALA A 175 -4.02 -3.07 4.47
N THR A 176 -3.01 -3.06 5.34
CA THR A 176 -2.84 -2.08 6.41
C THR A 176 -1.71 -1.11 6.12
N THR A 177 -0.73 -1.54 5.33
CA THR A 177 0.43 -0.72 4.96
C THR A 177 0.86 -1.04 3.53
N VAL A 178 1.21 0.00 2.79
CA VAL A 178 1.87 -0.10 1.48
C VAL A 178 3.16 0.69 1.53
N GLU A 179 4.28 0.06 1.20
CA GLU A 179 5.59 0.69 1.13
C GLU A 179 6.14 0.58 -0.28
N MET A 180 6.58 1.70 -0.84
CA MET A 180 7.19 1.79 -2.16
C MET A 180 8.63 2.25 -2.02
N ARG A 181 9.58 1.38 -2.38
CA ARG A 181 11.00 1.72 -2.44
C ARG A 181 11.35 2.16 -3.84
N GLU A 182 11.70 3.42 -3.98
CA GLU A 182 12.05 3.99 -5.27
C GLU A 182 13.48 3.60 -5.68
N LYS A 183 13.75 3.57 -6.97
CA LYS A 183 15.08 3.22 -7.49
C LYS A 183 16.17 4.21 -7.03
N GLY A 184 15.81 5.47 -6.81
CA GLY A 184 16.70 6.51 -6.28
C GLY A 184 17.03 6.35 -4.79
N GLY A 185 16.37 5.43 -4.09
CA GLY A 185 16.54 5.16 -2.68
C GLY A 185 15.57 5.92 -1.78
N ASP A 186 14.68 6.71 -2.34
CA ASP A 186 13.54 7.28 -1.62
C ASP A 186 12.57 6.18 -1.22
N ASN A 187 11.85 6.39 -0.13
CA ASN A 187 10.85 5.46 0.36
C ASN A 187 9.54 6.19 0.67
N THR A 188 8.43 5.64 0.19
CA THR A 188 7.09 6.12 0.51
C THR A 188 6.35 5.01 1.23
N ARG A 189 5.95 5.26 2.49
CA ARG A 189 5.15 4.38 3.32
C ARG A 189 3.77 4.98 3.54
N ILE A 190 2.73 4.21 3.26
CA ILE A 190 1.33 4.57 3.45
C ILE A 190 0.74 3.62 4.47
N GLU A 191 0.21 4.16 5.55
CA GLU A 191 -0.50 3.42 6.60
C GLU A 191 -1.98 3.73 6.50
N LEU A 192 -2.80 2.68 6.39
CA LEU A 192 -4.26 2.78 6.28
C LEU A 192 -4.89 2.62 7.65
N HIS A 193 -5.80 3.54 7.98
CA HIS A 193 -6.47 3.58 9.28
C HIS A 193 -7.98 3.51 9.11
N GLN A 194 -8.67 2.89 10.07
CA GLN A 194 -10.13 2.84 10.13
C GLN A 194 -10.76 2.29 8.83
N VAL A 195 -10.17 1.22 8.29
CA VAL A 195 -10.62 0.64 7.03
C VAL A 195 -12.01 0.04 7.16
N LYS A 196 -12.95 0.53 6.35
CA LYS A 196 -14.34 0.07 6.27
C LYS A 196 -14.55 -0.63 4.93
N LYS A 197 -14.87 -1.93 4.96
CA LYS A 197 -15.24 -2.71 3.77
C LYS A 197 -16.73 -2.65 3.52
N ASN A 198 -17.11 -2.61 2.25
CA ASN A 198 -18.48 -2.73 1.77
C ASN A 198 -19.45 -1.71 2.39
N ALA A 199 -18.92 -0.59 2.91
CA ALA A 199 -19.73 0.52 3.32
C ALA A 199 -20.25 1.27 2.08
N ALA A 200 -21.46 1.85 2.20
CA ALA A 200 -22.02 2.63 1.12
C ALA A 200 -21.11 3.82 0.77
N VAL A 201 -20.79 3.98 -0.52
CA VAL A 201 -20.01 5.10 -1.07
C VAL A 201 -20.87 5.78 -2.11
N SER A 202 -21.10 7.07 -1.95
CA SER A 202 -21.83 7.86 -2.94
C SER A 202 -21.04 8.04 -4.22
N ASP A 203 -21.71 8.00 -5.37
CA ASP A 203 -21.10 8.29 -6.67
C ASP A 203 -20.56 9.72 -6.77
N GLU A 204 -21.07 10.64 -5.97
CA GLU A 204 -20.55 12.02 -5.84
C GLU A 204 -19.06 12.06 -5.46
N GLU A 205 -18.57 11.05 -4.71
CA GLU A 205 -17.16 10.96 -4.34
C GLU A 205 -16.24 10.82 -5.56
N PHE A 206 -16.77 10.34 -6.69
CA PHE A 206 -16.00 10.04 -7.91
C PHE A 206 -16.30 10.98 -9.07
N LYS A 207 -17.05 12.08 -8.84
CA LYS A 207 -17.29 13.10 -9.87
C LYS A 207 -16.00 13.77 -10.33
N ILE A 208 -15.86 13.92 -11.66
CA ILE A 208 -14.71 14.53 -12.35
C ILE A 208 -15.08 15.92 -12.84
#